data_2cf1b3780d31d9ceaca40708c06ce1c4
#
_entry.id   2cf1b3780d31d9ceaca40708c06ce1c4
#
_cell.length_a   1.000
_cell.length_b   1.000
_cell.length_c   1.000
_cell.angle_alpha   90.00
_cell.angle_beta   90.00
_cell.angle_gamma   90.00
#
_symmetry.space_group_name_H-M   'P 1'
#
loop_
_entity.id
_entity.type
_entity.pdbx_description
1 polymer ?
#
loop_
_entity_poly.entity_id
_entity_poly.type
_entity_poly.pdbx_seq_one_letter_code
_entity_poly.pdbx_strand_id
1 'polypeptide(L)'
;MSSADGVEEAWRQLHTHLDRARSFWLGFIFVSDPADARLLAERASWNRRFRAEPFLELQPSSPESLAASVSKIEADGYPPRGCTWVEAVHTGDGPGQSLGWDAAWIDLLQSLNHRRDTLRSSLGGLIIVAPPSIKVHAMRVSTDLWSVRDFLVEVAPTVGFTANVASSEPTAGPTTLSSVPLTLPPTTTPDHDEIQTVLAMSDSALGGRASEQLNHLIEQAKQAGEGELLTALYERRGRVRLGNDPAGARHDLRKVAGSMPDQRGRLIVLEGLRALAASAGDADDALALSTEAEDLAERLAEQLGTPEALRDHSISLDNLGDVYRAQGDWTQAEASYQSSLNIRERLAEQLGTPEALRDHSVSLNKIGDVYRAQG
;
A
#
# COMPACT_ATOMS: atom_id res chain seq x y z
N MET A 1 5.14 3.83 -23.34
CA MET A 1 5.01 3.48 -21.90
C MET A 1 4.38 2.10 -21.85
N SER A 2 4.98 1.15 -21.16
CA SER A 2 4.35 -0.17 -20.94
C SER A 2 3.25 -0.04 -19.87
N SER A 3 2.33 -1.03 -19.77
CA SER A 3 1.33 -1.07 -18.68
C SER A 3 1.99 -1.00 -17.31
N ALA A 4 3.12 -1.67 -17.14
CA ALA A 4 3.92 -1.63 -15.94
C ALA A 4 4.35 -0.20 -15.54
N ASP A 5 4.78 0.62 -16.51
CA ASP A 5 5.16 2.03 -16.24
C ASP A 5 3.97 2.86 -15.78
N GLY A 6 2.77 2.60 -16.33
CA GLY A 6 1.54 3.29 -15.95
C GLY A 6 1.09 2.96 -14.52
N VAL A 7 1.16 1.68 -14.16
CA VAL A 7 0.82 1.21 -12.80
C VAL A 7 1.83 1.73 -11.76
N GLU A 8 3.12 1.75 -12.09
CA GLU A 8 4.16 2.28 -11.19
C GLU A 8 3.99 3.79 -10.96
N GLU A 9 3.64 4.56 -11.99
CA GLU A 9 3.32 5.97 -11.84
C GLU A 9 2.07 6.18 -11.00
N ALA A 10 1.02 5.39 -11.27
CA ALA A 10 -0.22 5.41 -10.48
C ALA A 10 0.05 5.07 -9.02
N TRP A 11 0.86 4.06 -8.78
CA TRP A 11 1.27 3.67 -7.43
C TRP A 11 2.03 4.78 -6.71
N ARG A 12 2.96 5.44 -7.36
CA ARG A 12 3.75 6.55 -6.78
C ARG A 12 2.86 7.70 -6.31
N GLN A 13 1.86 8.07 -7.13
CA GLN A 13 0.90 9.12 -6.77
C GLN A 13 0.01 8.66 -5.61
N LEU A 14 -0.56 7.47 -5.69
CA LEU A 14 -1.40 6.89 -4.64
C LEU A 14 -0.65 6.77 -3.30
N HIS A 15 0.56 6.22 -3.33
CA HIS A 15 1.40 6.03 -2.15
C HIS A 15 1.69 7.34 -1.42
N THR A 16 1.95 8.41 -2.18
CA THR A 16 2.16 9.75 -1.60
C THR A 16 0.95 10.22 -0.80
N HIS A 17 -0.27 9.94 -1.26
CA HIS A 17 -1.51 10.31 -0.55
C HIS A 17 -1.77 9.38 0.63
N LEU A 18 -1.58 8.08 0.47
CA LEU A 18 -1.68 7.12 1.57
C LEU A 18 -0.76 7.49 2.75
N ASP A 19 0.43 8.00 2.47
CA ASP A 19 1.41 8.37 3.49
C ASP A 19 1.09 9.68 4.21
N ARG A 20 0.47 10.62 3.53
CA ARG A 20 0.26 12.00 4.02
C ARG A 20 -1.12 12.24 4.62
N ALA A 21 -2.11 11.42 4.29
CA ALA A 21 -3.50 11.67 4.67
C ALA A 21 -3.74 11.43 6.16
N ARG A 22 -4.18 12.49 6.87
CA ARG A 22 -4.50 12.46 8.30
C ARG A 22 -5.94 12.84 8.62
N SER A 23 -6.70 13.28 7.63
CA SER A 23 -8.13 13.56 7.67
C SER A 23 -8.82 12.80 6.56
N PHE A 24 -10.13 12.93 6.40
CA PHE A 24 -10.83 12.35 5.26
C PHE A 24 -10.18 12.83 3.95
N TRP A 25 -9.94 11.88 3.07
CA TRP A 25 -9.42 12.11 1.72
C TRP A 25 -10.13 11.21 0.72
N LEU A 26 -10.24 11.68 -0.51
CA LEU A 26 -10.93 11.00 -1.59
C LEU A 26 -10.02 10.90 -2.82
N GLY A 27 -9.87 9.70 -3.34
CA GLY A 27 -9.15 9.44 -4.58
C GLY A 27 -9.99 8.74 -5.64
N PHE A 28 -9.75 9.10 -6.90
CA PHE A 28 -10.28 8.38 -8.05
C PHE A 28 -9.14 7.76 -8.85
N ILE A 29 -9.27 6.48 -9.16
CA ILE A 29 -8.36 5.74 -10.03
C ILE A 29 -9.16 5.20 -11.21
N PHE A 30 -8.80 5.60 -12.41
CA PHE A 30 -9.40 5.08 -13.62
C PHE A 30 -8.43 4.12 -14.31
N VAL A 31 -8.84 2.87 -14.44
CA VAL A 31 -8.03 1.80 -14.97
C VAL A 31 -8.85 0.89 -15.89
N SER A 32 -8.25 0.48 -17.01
CA SER A 32 -8.95 -0.35 -17.99
C SER A 32 -8.80 -1.85 -17.74
N ASP A 33 -7.70 -2.26 -17.12
CA ASP A 33 -7.39 -3.67 -16.86
C ASP A 33 -7.68 -4.01 -15.38
N PRO A 34 -8.58 -4.98 -15.11
CA PRO A 34 -8.82 -5.45 -13.74
C PRO A 34 -7.56 -5.97 -13.02
N ALA A 35 -6.56 -6.48 -13.75
CA ALA A 35 -5.31 -6.93 -13.17
C ALA A 35 -4.49 -5.75 -12.60
N ASP A 36 -4.47 -4.62 -13.30
CA ASP A 36 -3.81 -3.40 -12.85
C ASP A 36 -4.52 -2.81 -11.61
N ALA A 37 -5.87 -2.83 -11.60
CA ALA A 37 -6.66 -2.41 -10.45
C ALA A 37 -6.33 -3.28 -9.21
N ARG A 38 -6.31 -4.59 -9.40
CA ARG A 38 -6.00 -5.57 -8.36
C ARG A 38 -4.60 -5.36 -7.80
N LEU A 39 -3.60 -5.14 -8.64
CA LEU A 39 -2.22 -4.90 -8.22
C LEU A 39 -2.11 -3.63 -7.36
N LEU A 40 -2.81 -2.56 -7.73
CA LEU A 40 -2.88 -1.33 -6.93
C LEU A 40 -3.58 -1.54 -5.60
N ALA A 41 -4.69 -2.30 -5.57
CA ALA A 41 -5.42 -2.64 -4.34
C ALA A 41 -4.54 -3.44 -3.37
N GLU A 42 -3.83 -4.45 -3.86
CA GLU A 42 -2.91 -5.26 -3.06
C GLU A 42 -1.79 -4.42 -2.45
N ARG A 43 -1.19 -3.53 -3.23
CA ARG A 43 -0.15 -2.59 -2.74
C ARG A 43 -0.71 -1.62 -1.69
N ALA A 44 -1.90 -1.08 -1.90
CA ALA A 44 -2.56 -0.19 -0.95
C ALA A 44 -2.93 -0.91 0.35
N SER A 45 -3.52 -2.11 0.24
CA SER A 45 -3.83 -2.98 1.38
C SER A 45 -2.57 -3.31 2.19
N TRP A 46 -1.49 -3.67 1.49
CA TRP A 46 -0.21 -3.94 2.13
C TRP A 46 0.36 -2.71 2.86
N ASN A 47 0.36 -1.53 2.22
CA ASN A 47 0.81 -0.29 2.84
C ASN A 47 0.04 0.01 4.14
N ARG A 48 -1.30 -0.22 4.15
CA ARG A 48 -2.14 0.01 5.32
C ARG A 48 -1.91 -1.02 6.43
N ARG A 49 -1.87 -2.30 6.08
CA ARG A 49 -1.56 -3.38 7.04
C ARG A 49 -0.18 -3.21 7.66
N PHE A 50 0.79 -2.79 6.86
CA PHE A 50 2.13 -2.51 7.29
C PHE A 50 2.21 -1.38 8.34
N ARG A 51 1.24 -0.44 8.29
CA ARG A 51 1.09 0.65 9.26
C ARG A 51 0.13 0.33 10.41
N ALA A 52 -0.35 -0.91 10.51
CA ALA A 52 -1.41 -1.33 11.42
C ALA A 52 -2.68 -0.47 11.29
N GLU A 53 -2.97 0.01 10.07
CA GLU A 53 -4.15 0.80 9.75
C GLU A 53 -5.20 -0.06 9.02
N PRO A 54 -6.51 0.11 9.32
CA PRO A 54 -7.56 -0.67 8.68
C PRO A 54 -7.65 -0.42 7.17
N PHE A 55 -7.90 -1.49 6.41
CA PHE A 55 -8.17 -1.42 4.98
C PHE A 55 -9.41 -2.26 4.66
N LEU A 56 -10.47 -1.59 4.20
CA LEU A 56 -11.69 -2.24 3.73
C LEU A 56 -11.67 -2.29 2.20
N GLU A 57 -11.68 -3.50 1.66
CA GLU A 57 -11.73 -3.73 0.22
C GLU A 57 -13.13 -4.24 -0.16
N LEU A 58 -13.81 -3.48 -1.03
CA LEU A 58 -15.10 -3.82 -1.59
C LEU A 58 -14.92 -4.11 -3.08
N GLN A 59 -15.14 -5.37 -3.46
CA GLN A 59 -15.09 -5.85 -4.84
C GLN A 59 -16.45 -6.40 -5.26
N PRO A 60 -17.38 -5.52 -5.67
CA PRO A 60 -18.70 -5.93 -6.11
C PRO A 60 -18.61 -6.83 -7.35
N SER A 61 -19.27 -7.99 -7.30
CA SER A 61 -19.31 -8.95 -8.41
C SER A 61 -20.53 -8.78 -9.31
N SER A 62 -21.43 -7.87 -8.97
CA SER A 62 -22.62 -7.55 -9.77
C SER A 62 -22.99 -6.07 -9.65
N PRO A 63 -23.75 -5.50 -10.62
CA PRO A 63 -24.25 -4.14 -10.54
C PRO A 63 -25.02 -3.84 -9.25
N GLU A 64 -25.85 -4.78 -8.79
CA GLU A 64 -26.63 -4.63 -7.56
C GLU A 64 -25.73 -4.58 -6.32
N SER A 65 -24.66 -5.37 -6.30
CA SER A 65 -23.69 -5.35 -5.21
C SER A 65 -22.85 -4.08 -5.20
N LEU A 66 -22.61 -3.47 -6.36
CA LEU A 66 -21.95 -2.16 -6.47
C LEU A 66 -22.85 -1.06 -5.89
N ALA A 67 -24.12 -1.01 -6.27
CA ALA A 67 -25.08 -0.06 -5.71
C ALA A 67 -25.24 -0.21 -4.18
N ALA A 68 -25.17 -1.45 -3.67
CA ALA A 68 -25.25 -1.73 -2.23
C ALA A 68 -23.97 -1.38 -1.45
N SER A 69 -22.87 -1.05 -2.12
CA SER A 69 -21.57 -0.74 -1.46
C SER A 69 -21.66 0.47 -0.53
N VAL A 70 -22.54 1.44 -0.79
CA VAL A 70 -22.76 2.60 0.09
C VAL A 70 -23.15 2.15 1.49
N SER A 71 -24.09 1.22 1.61
CA SER A 71 -24.54 0.73 2.91
C SER A 71 -23.44 -0.02 3.67
N LYS A 72 -22.57 -0.71 2.95
CA LYS A 72 -21.39 -1.37 3.54
C LYS A 72 -20.36 -0.35 4.03
N ILE A 73 -20.11 0.69 3.24
CA ILE A 73 -19.21 1.79 3.63
C ILE A 73 -19.69 2.47 4.92
N GLU A 74 -21.02 2.65 5.07
CA GLU A 74 -21.59 3.25 6.28
C GLU A 74 -21.58 2.32 7.48
N ALA A 75 -21.85 1.03 7.28
CA ALA A 75 -21.92 0.05 8.36
C ALA A 75 -20.53 -0.35 8.88
N ASP A 76 -19.58 -0.54 7.97
CA ASP A 76 -18.23 -1.03 8.24
C ASP A 76 -17.19 0.10 8.25
N GLY A 77 -17.65 1.38 8.22
CA GLY A 77 -16.83 2.58 8.18
C GLY A 77 -15.75 2.56 9.25
N TYR A 78 -14.49 2.61 8.79
CA TYR A 78 -13.33 2.56 9.67
C TYR A 78 -13.04 3.90 10.33
N PRO A 79 -12.40 3.87 11.51
CA PRO A 79 -11.98 5.07 12.22
C PRO A 79 -11.04 5.95 11.36
N PRO A 80 -10.77 7.21 11.76
CA PRO A 80 -10.18 8.28 10.94
C PRO A 80 -8.85 7.98 10.24
N ARG A 81 -8.22 6.83 10.50
CA ARG A 81 -6.96 6.40 9.85
C ARG A 81 -7.15 5.27 8.84
N GLY A 82 -8.36 4.72 8.68
CA GLY A 82 -8.64 3.63 7.76
C GLY A 82 -8.78 4.10 6.31
N CYS A 83 -8.68 3.16 5.38
CA CYS A 83 -8.93 3.37 3.97
C CYS A 83 -9.96 2.38 3.44
N THR A 84 -10.95 2.89 2.74
CA THR A 84 -11.95 2.08 2.02
C THR A 84 -11.65 2.12 0.54
N TRP A 85 -11.51 0.96 -0.07
CA TRP A 85 -11.26 0.73 -1.48
C TRP A 85 -12.51 0.14 -2.12
N VAL A 86 -13.07 0.82 -3.11
CA VAL A 86 -14.22 0.34 -3.89
C VAL A 86 -13.76 0.14 -5.32
N GLU A 87 -13.74 -1.11 -5.78
CA GLU A 87 -13.25 -1.50 -7.09
C GLU A 87 -14.30 -2.30 -7.86
N ALA A 88 -14.69 -1.82 -9.03
CA ALA A 88 -15.49 -2.57 -9.98
C ALA A 88 -15.03 -2.26 -11.41
N VAL A 89 -13.93 -2.88 -11.80
CA VAL A 89 -13.36 -2.79 -13.14
C VAL A 89 -13.68 -4.10 -13.88
N HIS A 90 -14.46 -4.02 -14.94
CA HIS A 90 -14.87 -5.18 -15.74
C HIS A 90 -14.43 -4.99 -17.18
N THR A 91 -13.81 -5.99 -17.76
CA THR A 91 -13.63 -6.11 -19.20
C THR A 91 -14.96 -6.55 -19.78
N GLY A 92 -15.73 -5.59 -20.28
CA GLY A 92 -17.06 -5.89 -20.83
C GLY A 92 -16.97 -6.68 -22.13
N ASP A 93 -17.34 -7.94 -22.11
CA ASP A 93 -17.39 -8.82 -23.28
C ASP A 93 -18.64 -8.63 -24.16
N GLY A 94 -19.41 -7.54 -23.98
CA GLY A 94 -20.56 -7.28 -24.83
C GLY A 94 -21.29 -5.96 -24.56
N PRO A 95 -21.92 -5.37 -25.60
CA PRO A 95 -22.57 -4.05 -25.50
C PRO A 95 -23.80 -4.00 -24.59
N GLY A 96 -24.30 -5.12 -24.08
CA GLY A 96 -25.43 -5.17 -23.15
C GLY A 96 -25.06 -5.29 -21.67
N GLN A 97 -23.86 -5.76 -21.36
CA GLN A 97 -23.41 -5.92 -19.97
C GLN A 97 -22.88 -4.61 -19.36
N SER A 98 -22.35 -3.71 -20.18
CA SER A 98 -21.84 -2.42 -19.73
C SER A 98 -22.95 -1.50 -19.17
N LEU A 99 -24.15 -1.55 -19.74
CA LEU A 99 -25.26 -0.67 -19.34
C LEU A 99 -25.69 -0.85 -17.88
N GLY A 100 -25.68 -2.07 -17.37
CA GLY A 100 -26.04 -2.35 -15.97
C GLY A 100 -24.97 -1.82 -15.00
N TRP A 101 -23.71 -1.95 -15.35
CA TRP A 101 -22.59 -1.46 -14.54
C TRP A 101 -22.49 0.07 -14.56
N ASP A 102 -22.70 0.71 -15.71
CA ASP A 102 -22.69 2.18 -15.81
C ASP A 102 -23.80 2.78 -14.95
N ALA A 103 -25.02 2.21 -14.98
CA ALA A 103 -26.12 2.64 -14.13
C ALA A 103 -25.79 2.47 -12.65
N ALA A 104 -25.25 1.32 -12.25
CA ALA A 104 -24.85 1.06 -10.86
C ALA A 104 -23.75 1.99 -10.37
N TRP A 105 -22.77 2.35 -11.22
CA TRP A 105 -21.76 3.36 -10.91
C TRP A 105 -22.37 4.74 -10.72
N ILE A 106 -23.33 5.13 -11.57
CA ILE A 106 -24.03 6.41 -11.45
C ILE A 106 -24.80 6.46 -10.12
N ASP A 107 -25.52 5.40 -9.76
CA ASP A 107 -26.28 5.31 -8.51
C ASP A 107 -25.35 5.37 -7.29
N LEU A 108 -24.22 4.66 -7.32
CA LEU A 108 -23.21 4.70 -6.26
C LEU A 108 -22.67 6.13 -6.09
N LEU A 109 -22.22 6.75 -7.17
CA LEU A 109 -21.61 8.08 -7.15
C LEU A 109 -22.60 9.16 -6.67
N GLN A 110 -23.86 9.10 -7.10
CA GLN A 110 -24.92 9.98 -6.62
C GLN A 110 -25.18 9.78 -5.12
N SER A 111 -25.25 8.54 -4.68
CA SER A 111 -25.46 8.20 -3.27
C SER A 111 -24.32 8.69 -2.39
N LEU A 112 -23.06 8.51 -2.82
CA LEU A 112 -21.89 9.02 -2.12
C LEU A 112 -21.86 10.56 -2.09
N ASN A 113 -22.26 11.21 -3.19
CA ASN A 113 -22.35 12.67 -3.27
C ASN A 113 -23.35 13.25 -2.28
N HIS A 114 -24.54 12.63 -2.15
CA HIS A 114 -25.54 13.04 -1.18
C HIS A 114 -25.10 12.87 0.28
N ARG A 115 -24.20 11.92 0.55
CA ARG A 115 -23.74 11.54 1.89
C ARG A 115 -22.34 12.05 2.23
N ARG A 116 -21.76 12.91 1.40
CA ARG A 116 -20.37 13.37 1.53
C ARG A 116 -20.01 13.88 2.92
N ASP A 117 -20.91 14.63 3.56
CA ASP A 117 -20.64 15.23 4.88
C ASP A 117 -20.58 14.16 5.98
N THR A 118 -21.43 13.13 5.88
CA THR A 118 -21.37 11.95 6.74
C THR A 118 -20.06 11.16 6.49
N LEU A 119 -19.71 10.94 5.22
CA LEU A 119 -18.47 10.23 4.85
C LEU A 119 -17.25 10.96 5.38
N ARG A 120 -17.20 12.30 5.25
CA ARG A 120 -16.09 13.12 5.77
C ARG A 120 -15.93 13.05 7.28
N SER A 121 -17.01 12.82 8.01
CA SER A 121 -16.98 12.71 9.47
C SER A 121 -16.67 11.31 9.97
N SER A 122 -16.93 10.26 9.16
CA SER A 122 -16.86 8.86 9.57
C SER A 122 -15.70 8.07 8.95
N LEU A 123 -15.19 8.51 7.79
CA LEU A 123 -14.12 7.79 7.07
C LEU A 123 -12.78 8.50 7.15
N GLY A 124 -11.71 7.72 7.14
CA GLY A 124 -10.35 8.22 6.96
C GLY A 124 -10.04 8.49 5.49
N GLY A 125 -10.20 7.50 4.62
CA GLY A 125 -9.97 7.61 3.19
C GLY A 125 -10.95 6.79 2.36
N LEU A 126 -11.28 7.27 1.18
CA LEU A 126 -12.11 6.56 0.20
C LEU A 126 -11.41 6.58 -1.17
N ILE A 127 -11.17 5.40 -1.72
CA ILE A 127 -10.64 5.23 -3.07
C ILE A 127 -11.71 4.58 -3.94
N ILE A 128 -12.00 5.22 -5.06
CA ILE A 128 -12.94 4.73 -6.07
C ILE A 128 -12.15 4.31 -7.30
N VAL A 129 -12.21 3.01 -7.64
CA VAL A 129 -11.51 2.43 -8.77
C VAL A 129 -12.51 1.95 -9.79
N ALA A 130 -12.51 2.61 -10.94
CA ALA A 130 -13.53 2.45 -11.96
C ALA A 130 -12.93 2.40 -13.37
N PRO A 131 -13.67 1.87 -14.38
CA PRO A 131 -13.27 1.99 -15.76
C PRO A 131 -13.20 3.46 -16.22
N PRO A 132 -12.36 3.81 -17.21
CA PRO A 132 -12.24 5.18 -17.71
C PRO A 132 -13.55 5.77 -18.24
N SER A 133 -14.48 4.95 -18.73
CA SER A 133 -15.82 5.37 -19.17
C SER A 133 -16.61 6.08 -18.06
N ILE A 134 -16.39 5.70 -16.81
CA ILE A 134 -17.10 6.25 -15.65
C ILE A 134 -16.63 7.66 -15.29
N LYS A 135 -15.44 8.08 -15.72
CA LYS A 135 -14.88 9.39 -15.39
C LYS A 135 -15.83 10.54 -15.74
N VAL A 136 -16.40 10.53 -16.93
CA VAL A 136 -17.34 11.56 -17.39
C VAL A 136 -18.63 11.56 -16.54
N HIS A 137 -19.10 10.39 -16.14
CA HIS A 137 -20.25 10.26 -15.24
C HIS A 137 -19.91 10.80 -13.84
N ALA A 138 -18.77 10.45 -13.27
CA ALA A 138 -18.32 10.97 -11.97
C ALA A 138 -18.30 12.50 -11.94
N MET A 139 -17.78 13.13 -12.99
CA MET A 139 -17.77 14.60 -13.11
C MET A 139 -19.16 15.21 -13.16
N ARG A 140 -20.16 14.54 -13.74
CA ARG A 140 -21.50 15.07 -13.97
C ARG A 140 -22.44 14.81 -12.80
N VAL A 141 -22.42 13.62 -12.22
CA VAL A 141 -23.42 13.18 -11.24
C VAL A 141 -22.98 13.33 -9.79
N SER A 142 -21.69 13.53 -9.56
CA SER A 142 -21.12 13.70 -8.22
C SER A 142 -20.24 14.94 -8.12
N THR A 143 -20.77 16.07 -8.59
CA THR A 143 -20.02 17.36 -8.72
C THR A 143 -19.35 17.79 -7.41
N ASP A 144 -20.05 17.68 -6.29
CA ASP A 144 -19.53 18.07 -4.99
C ASP A 144 -18.44 17.12 -4.50
N LEU A 145 -18.65 15.82 -4.66
CA LEU A 145 -17.66 14.79 -4.35
C LEU A 145 -16.43 14.91 -5.26
N TRP A 146 -16.67 15.18 -6.56
CA TRP A 146 -15.62 15.41 -7.52
C TRP A 146 -14.76 16.64 -7.21
N SER A 147 -15.37 17.72 -6.69
CA SER A 147 -14.68 18.96 -6.35
C SER A 147 -13.76 18.85 -5.13
N VAL A 148 -14.04 17.89 -4.23
CA VAL A 148 -13.28 17.69 -2.98
C VAL A 148 -12.30 16.51 -3.06
N ARG A 149 -12.09 15.93 -4.25
CA ARG A 149 -11.10 14.86 -4.42
C ARG A 149 -9.68 15.39 -4.20
N ASP A 150 -8.89 14.60 -3.53
CA ASP A 150 -7.49 14.92 -3.25
C ASP A 150 -6.56 14.52 -4.40
N PHE A 151 -6.89 13.43 -5.10
CA PHE A 151 -6.13 13.01 -6.27
C PHE A 151 -6.97 12.29 -7.32
N LEU A 152 -6.41 12.23 -8.52
CA LEU A 152 -6.96 11.50 -9.65
C LEU A 152 -5.80 10.83 -10.39
N VAL A 153 -5.92 9.53 -10.62
CA VAL A 153 -4.94 8.74 -11.36
C VAL A 153 -5.63 8.06 -12.54
N GLU A 154 -4.98 8.09 -13.70
CA GLU A 154 -5.41 7.36 -14.88
C GLU A 154 -4.30 6.42 -15.33
N VAL A 155 -4.59 5.12 -15.30
CA VAL A 155 -3.68 4.10 -15.83
C VAL A 155 -4.00 3.93 -17.30
N ALA A 156 -3.07 4.35 -18.18
CA ALA A 156 -3.25 4.24 -19.61
C ALA A 156 -3.36 2.77 -20.04
N PRO A 157 -4.31 2.43 -20.93
CA PRO A 157 -4.40 1.08 -21.45
C PRO A 157 -3.12 0.71 -22.20
N THR A 158 -2.67 -0.52 -22.05
CA THR A 158 -1.58 -1.06 -22.83
C THR A 158 -2.01 -1.08 -24.30
N VAL A 159 -1.35 -0.31 -25.16
CA VAL A 159 -1.54 -0.42 -26.59
C VAL A 159 -0.91 -1.75 -27.01
N GLY A 160 -1.69 -2.82 -26.98
CA GLY A 160 -1.29 -4.11 -27.51
C GLY A 160 -1.01 -3.96 -29.01
N PHE A 161 0.23 -4.14 -29.39
CA PHE A 161 0.56 -4.45 -30.78
C PHE A 161 -0.09 -5.82 -31.05
N THR A 162 -1.25 -5.83 -31.70
CA THR A 162 -1.80 -7.05 -32.32
C THR A 162 -0.89 -7.41 -33.46
N ALA A 163 0.13 -8.22 -33.18
CA ALA A 163 0.80 -8.97 -34.22
C ALA A 163 -0.23 -9.96 -34.78
N ASN A 164 -0.66 -9.72 -36.00
CA ASN A 164 -1.38 -10.71 -36.80
C ASN A 164 -0.51 -11.95 -36.93
N VAL A 165 -0.70 -12.93 -36.08
CA VAL A 165 -0.18 -14.27 -36.26
C VAL A 165 -1.24 -15.05 -37.02
N ALA A 166 -0.97 -15.20 -38.33
CA ALA A 166 -1.72 -16.09 -39.19
C ALA A 166 -1.73 -17.50 -38.60
N SER A 167 -2.93 -18.05 -38.52
CA SER A 167 -3.21 -19.42 -38.14
C SER A 167 -2.42 -20.42 -39.00
N SER A 168 -1.57 -21.21 -38.36
CA SER A 168 -1.11 -22.48 -38.87
C SER A 168 -1.31 -23.52 -37.76
N GLU A 169 -2.29 -24.39 -37.99
CA GLU A 169 -2.54 -25.59 -37.15
C GLU A 169 -1.34 -26.54 -37.24
N PRO A 170 -0.91 -27.15 -36.12
CA PRO A 170 -0.08 -28.33 -36.17
C PRO A 170 -0.93 -29.58 -35.93
N THR A 171 -0.89 -30.44 -36.92
CA THR A 171 -1.39 -31.81 -36.97
C THR A 171 -0.82 -32.66 -35.82
N ALA A 172 -1.71 -33.31 -35.08
CA ALA A 172 -1.36 -34.26 -34.02
C ALA A 172 -0.80 -35.55 -34.58
N GLY A 173 0.36 -35.98 -34.07
CA GLY A 173 0.86 -37.36 -34.18
C GLY A 173 1.26 -37.85 -32.80
N PRO A 174 0.96 -39.14 -32.44
CA PRO A 174 1.21 -39.65 -31.07
C PRO A 174 2.66 -40.08 -30.97
N THR A 175 3.42 -39.56 -30.03
CA THR A 175 4.75 -40.04 -29.68
C THR A 175 4.75 -40.65 -28.25
N THR A 176 5.10 -41.90 -28.20
CA THR A 176 5.30 -42.82 -27.09
C THR A 176 6.26 -42.23 -26.05
N LEU A 177 5.86 -42.36 -24.77
CA LEU A 177 6.67 -42.14 -23.59
C LEU A 177 7.86 -43.09 -23.53
N SER A 178 9.08 -42.57 -23.60
CA SER A 178 10.30 -43.28 -23.26
C SER A 178 10.86 -42.67 -21.98
N SER A 179 10.96 -43.50 -20.94
CA SER A 179 11.54 -43.17 -19.65
C SER A 179 13.05 -43.00 -19.77
N VAL A 180 13.53 -41.78 -19.52
CA VAL A 180 14.95 -41.44 -19.35
C VAL A 180 15.20 -41.04 -17.89
N PRO A 181 16.27 -41.55 -17.24
CA PRO A 181 16.54 -41.25 -15.83
C PRO A 181 16.96 -39.79 -15.67
N LEU A 182 16.36 -39.09 -14.70
CA LEU A 182 16.66 -37.74 -14.32
C LEU A 182 18.07 -37.65 -13.70
N THR A 183 19.05 -37.27 -14.51
CA THR A 183 20.30 -36.70 -14.00
C THR A 183 20.13 -35.21 -13.98
N LEU A 184 20.11 -34.63 -12.77
CA LEU A 184 20.12 -33.19 -12.56
C LEU A 184 21.37 -32.56 -13.17
N PRO A 185 21.27 -31.55 -14.08
CA PRO A 185 22.40 -30.75 -14.46
C PRO A 185 22.64 -29.68 -13.40
N PRO A 186 23.90 -29.33 -13.10
CA PRO A 186 24.25 -28.23 -12.21
C PRO A 186 24.11 -26.89 -12.94
N THR A 187 23.78 -25.85 -12.16
CA THR A 187 23.73 -24.44 -12.56
C THR A 187 22.58 -24.05 -13.48
N THR A 188 21.39 -23.96 -12.90
CA THR A 188 20.28 -23.22 -13.54
C THR A 188 20.51 -21.72 -13.27
N THR A 189 20.78 -20.95 -14.33
CA THR A 189 20.52 -19.50 -14.33
C THR A 189 19.06 -19.32 -13.93
N PRO A 190 18.74 -18.34 -13.03
CA PRO A 190 17.35 -18.13 -12.65
C PRO A 190 16.52 -17.84 -13.90
N ASP A 191 15.37 -18.49 -13.99
CA ASP A 191 14.43 -18.21 -15.05
C ASP A 191 13.78 -16.84 -14.77
N HIS A 192 14.34 -15.79 -15.37
CA HIS A 192 13.86 -14.43 -15.22
C HIS A 192 12.39 -14.29 -15.60
N ASP A 193 11.91 -15.04 -16.58
CA ASP A 193 10.52 -15.00 -17.02
C ASP A 193 9.60 -15.64 -15.98
N GLU A 194 10.01 -16.73 -15.32
CA GLU A 194 9.26 -17.32 -14.21
C GLU A 194 9.20 -16.35 -13.03
N ILE A 195 10.31 -15.74 -12.65
CA ILE A 195 10.36 -14.79 -11.53
C ILE A 195 9.49 -13.57 -11.82
N GLN A 196 9.59 -12.97 -12.99
CA GLN A 196 8.74 -11.84 -13.39
C GLN A 196 7.26 -12.20 -13.40
N THR A 197 6.92 -13.41 -13.85
CA THR A 197 5.55 -13.93 -13.82
C THR A 197 5.05 -14.03 -12.38
N VAL A 198 5.82 -14.62 -11.46
CA VAL A 198 5.45 -14.76 -10.05
C VAL A 198 5.36 -13.40 -9.35
N LEU A 199 6.24 -12.46 -9.68
CA LEU A 199 6.18 -11.10 -9.13
C LEU A 199 4.95 -10.32 -9.62
N ALA A 200 4.46 -10.62 -10.82
CA ALA A 200 3.27 -9.98 -11.41
C ALA A 200 1.95 -10.64 -10.98
N MET A 201 1.96 -11.86 -10.41
CA MET A 201 0.75 -12.55 -9.96
C MET A 201 0.16 -11.87 -8.72
N SER A 202 -1.16 -11.91 -8.55
CA SER A 202 -1.82 -11.52 -7.30
C SER A 202 -1.53 -12.51 -6.16
N ASP A 203 -1.65 -12.06 -4.90
CA ASP A 203 -1.46 -12.94 -3.74
C ASP A 203 -2.46 -14.11 -3.73
N SER A 204 -3.69 -13.85 -4.19
CA SER A 204 -4.72 -14.86 -4.35
C SER A 204 -4.40 -15.88 -5.45
N ALA A 205 -3.73 -15.45 -6.53
CA ALA A 205 -3.34 -16.32 -7.63
C ALA A 205 -2.17 -17.25 -7.28
N LEU A 206 -1.29 -16.83 -6.37
CA LEU A 206 -0.19 -17.66 -5.87
C LEU A 206 -0.68 -18.85 -5.01
N GLY A 207 -1.84 -18.71 -4.37
CA GLY A 207 -2.47 -19.78 -3.60
C GLY A 207 -1.68 -20.25 -2.37
N GLY A 208 -2.06 -21.40 -1.82
CA GLY A 208 -1.48 -21.95 -0.57
C GLY A 208 0.00 -22.39 -0.65
N ARG A 209 0.58 -22.49 -1.83
CA ARG A 209 2.01 -22.84 -2.05
C ARG A 209 2.91 -21.67 -2.34
N ALA A 210 2.38 -20.43 -2.23
CA ALA A 210 3.10 -19.21 -2.53
C ALA A 210 4.46 -19.11 -1.81
N SER A 211 4.51 -19.44 -0.53
CA SER A 211 5.74 -19.36 0.26
C SER A 211 6.80 -20.36 -0.19
N GLU A 212 6.42 -21.56 -0.59
CA GLU A 212 7.35 -22.61 -1.07
C GLU A 212 7.94 -22.21 -2.44
N GLN A 213 7.11 -21.75 -3.36
CA GLN A 213 7.54 -21.28 -4.67
C GLN A 213 8.49 -20.07 -4.55
N LEU A 214 8.13 -19.10 -3.72
CA LEU A 214 8.99 -17.93 -3.47
C LEU A 214 10.29 -18.31 -2.77
N ASN A 215 10.30 -19.32 -1.88
CA ASN A 215 11.53 -19.84 -1.30
C ASN A 215 12.48 -20.40 -2.35
N HIS A 216 11.95 -21.19 -3.30
CA HIS A 216 12.73 -21.74 -4.39
C HIS A 216 13.35 -20.67 -5.26
N LEU A 217 12.56 -19.67 -5.68
CA LEU A 217 13.04 -18.55 -6.50
C LEU A 217 14.07 -17.68 -5.76
N ILE A 218 13.91 -17.47 -4.46
CA ILE A 218 14.89 -16.75 -3.63
C ILE A 218 16.24 -17.49 -3.60
N GLU A 219 16.23 -18.82 -3.46
CA GLU A 219 17.49 -19.58 -3.48
C GLU A 219 18.16 -19.55 -4.85
N GLN A 220 17.41 -19.59 -5.94
CA GLN A 220 17.97 -19.43 -7.29
C GLN A 220 18.58 -18.02 -7.48
N ALA A 221 17.86 -16.95 -7.09
CA ALA A 221 18.35 -15.58 -7.21
C ALA A 221 19.59 -15.31 -6.33
N LYS A 222 19.70 -15.94 -5.15
CA LYS A 222 20.92 -15.90 -4.31
C LYS A 222 22.11 -16.53 -5.01
N GLN A 223 21.92 -17.70 -5.59
CA GLN A 223 23.00 -18.41 -6.30
C GLN A 223 23.50 -17.65 -7.52
N ALA A 224 22.58 -16.91 -8.17
CA ALA A 224 22.92 -16.07 -9.31
C ALA A 224 23.51 -14.69 -8.93
N GLY A 225 23.43 -14.28 -7.66
CA GLY A 225 23.90 -12.97 -7.21
C GLY A 225 23.03 -11.78 -7.63
N GLU A 226 21.75 -12.03 -7.95
CA GLU A 226 20.78 -11.05 -8.48
C GLU A 226 20.14 -10.22 -7.34
N GLY A 227 20.84 -9.18 -6.89
CA GLY A 227 20.46 -8.40 -5.70
C GLY A 227 19.11 -7.70 -5.81
N GLU A 228 18.78 -7.09 -6.94
CA GLU A 228 17.49 -6.42 -7.16
C GLU A 228 16.34 -7.42 -7.16
N LEU A 229 16.54 -8.54 -7.82
CA LEU A 229 15.56 -9.62 -7.89
C LEU A 229 15.31 -10.24 -6.52
N LEU A 230 16.36 -10.42 -5.72
CA LEU A 230 16.25 -10.87 -4.35
C LEU A 230 15.41 -9.92 -3.49
N THR A 231 15.60 -8.62 -3.65
CA THR A 231 14.84 -7.61 -2.93
C THR A 231 13.36 -7.70 -3.26
N ALA A 232 13.01 -7.80 -4.54
CA ALA A 232 11.63 -7.95 -5.00
C ALA A 232 10.98 -9.26 -4.50
N LEU A 233 11.71 -10.37 -4.51
CA LEU A 233 11.24 -11.66 -4.02
C LEU A 233 11.06 -11.67 -2.49
N TYR A 234 11.97 -11.06 -1.73
CA TYR A 234 11.80 -10.90 -0.27
C TYR A 234 10.59 -10.01 0.05
N GLU A 235 10.42 -8.91 -0.66
CA GLU A 235 9.25 -8.05 -0.51
C GLU A 235 7.97 -8.85 -0.76
N ARG A 236 7.93 -9.61 -1.87
CA ARG A 236 6.78 -10.44 -2.24
C ARG A 236 6.48 -11.50 -1.19
N ARG A 237 7.50 -12.24 -0.72
CA ARG A 237 7.33 -13.27 0.30
C ARG A 237 6.92 -12.67 1.64
N GLY A 238 7.48 -11.53 2.02
CA GLY A 238 7.09 -10.78 3.21
C GLY A 238 5.61 -10.42 3.20
N ARG A 239 5.09 -9.93 2.07
CA ARG A 239 3.65 -9.64 1.89
C ARG A 239 2.77 -10.87 2.09
N VAL A 240 3.10 -11.97 1.43
CA VAL A 240 2.36 -13.24 1.54
C VAL A 240 2.33 -13.75 2.99
N ARG A 241 3.42 -13.57 3.74
CA ARG A 241 3.55 -14.03 5.12
C ARG A 241 2.83 -13.18 6.15
N LEU A 242 2.50 -11.92 5.86
CA LEU A 242 1.94 -10.99 6.85
C LEU A 242 0.73 -11.52 7.62
N GLY A 243 -0.12 -12.31 6.98
CA GLY A 243 -1.32 -12.89 7.62
C GLY A 243 -1.07 -14.16 8.42
N ASN A 244 -0.05 -14.94 8.08
CA ASN A 244 0.13 -16.31 8.58
C ASN A 244 1.45 -16.51 9.35
N ASP A 245 2.47 -15.72 9.04
CA ASP A 245 3.81 -15.80 9.64
C ASP A 245 4.39 -14.37 9.81
N PRO A 246 3.90 -13.60 10.78
CA PRO A 246 4.36 -12.21 10.97
C PRO A 246 5.87 -12.10 11.27
N ALA A 247 6.46 -13.09 11.94
CA ALA A 247 7.89 -13.11 12.24
C ALA A 247 8.72 -13.30 10.97
N GLY A 248 8.33 -14.26 10.12
CA GLY A 248 8.96 -14.45 8.81
C GLY A 248 8.75 -13.26 7.88
N ALA A 249 7.60 -12.62 7.92
CA ALA A 249 7.33 -11.39 7.18
C ALA A 249 8.29 -10.27 7.58
N ARG A 250 8.46 -10.01 8.89
CA ARG A 250 9.41 -9.01 9.39
C ARG A 250 10.85 -9.30 8.97
N HIS A 251 11.25 -10.59 9.05
CA HIS A 251 12.59 -10.99 8.60
C HIS A 251 12.84 -10.67 7.12
N ASP A 252 11.89 -10.98 6.24
CA ASP A 252 12.00 -10.71 4.81
C ASP A 252 12.03 -9.21 4.52
N LEU A 253 11.11 -8.45 5.12
CA LEU A 253 11.00 -7.00 4.92
C LEU A 253 12.19 -6.23 5.50
N ARG A 254 12.84 -6.75 6.56
CA ARG A 254 14.08 -6.17 7.08
C ARG A 254 15.25 -6.29 6.08
N LYS A 255 15.28 -7.39 5.30
CA LYS A 255 16.24 -7.53 4.18
C LYS A 255 15.95 -6.53 3.06
N VAL A 256 14.69 -6.33 2.74
CA VAL A 256 14.27 -5.30 1.78
C VAL A 256 14.74 -3.92 2.22
N ALA A 257 14.47 -3.54 3.48
CA ALA A 257 14.92 -2.27 4.04
C ALA A 257 16.44 -2.09 3.92
N GLY A 258 17.20 -3.15 4.22
CA GLY A 258 18.67 -3.12 4.13
C GLY A 258 19.23 -2.94 2.72
N SER A 259 18.48 -3.32 1.69
CA SER A 259 18.89 -3.22 0.28
C SER A 259 18.36 -1.97 -0.44
N MET A 260 17.50 -1.18 0.18
CA MET A 260 16.90 -0.01 -0.47
C MET A 260 17.91 1.14 -0.61
N PRO A 261 18.16 1.62 -1.84
CA PRO A 261 18.98 2.81 -2.07
C PRO A 261 18.25 4.09 -1.65
N ASP A 262 16.94 4.11 -1.74
CA ASP A 262 16.10 5.22 -1.28
C ASP A 262 15.97 5.20 0.24
N GLN A 263 16.65 6.14 0.88
CA GLN A 263 16.69 6.25 2.34
C GLN A 263 15.30 6.59 2.93
N ARG A 264 14.49 7.35 2.22
CA ARG A 264 13.13 7.67 2.67
C ARG A 264 12.20 6.46 2.56
N GLY A 265 12.30 5.70 1.47
CA GLY A 265 11.63 4.42 1.33
C GLY A 265 12.04 3.44 2.43
N ARG A 266 13.35 3.37 2.75
CA ARG A 266 13.86 2.57 3.87
C ARG A 266 13.23 2.98 5.20
N LEU A 267 13.12 4.27 5.49
CA LEU A 267 12.48 4.78 6.71
C LEU A 267 11.02 4.30 6.81
N ILE A 268 10.25 4.38 5.73
CA ILE A 268 8.86 3.91 5.68
C ILE A 268 8.78 2.41 5.99
N VAL A 269 9.69 1.61 5.45
CA VAL A 269 9.74 0.16 5.71
C VAL A 269 10.06 -0.12 7.19
N LEU A 270 11.01 0.56 7.78
CA LEU A 270 11.38 0.41 9.20
C LEU A 270 10.20 0.75 10.13
N GLU A 271 9.51 1.86 9.86
CA GLU A 271 8.33 2.27 10.64
C GLU A 271 7.21 1.23 10.57
N GLY A 272 6.99 0.64 9.42
CA GLY A 272 6.02 -0.42 9.29
C GLY A 272 6.43 -1.71 10.00
N LEU A 273 7.70 -2.10 9.93
CA LEU A 273 8.23 -3.25 10.68
C LEU A 273 8.05 -3.05 12.19
N ARG A 274 8.32 -1.84 12.69
CA ARG A 274 8.06 -1.45 14.06
C ARG A 274 6.58 -1.66 14.44
N ALA A 275 5.65 -1.19 13.60
CA ALA A 275 4.22 -1.36 13.86
C ALA A 275 3.81 -2.83 13.91
N LEU A 276 4.37 -3.68 13.05
CA LEU A 276 4.16 -5.13 13.06
C LEU A 276 4.74 -5.79 14.32
N ALA A 277 5.93 -5.37 14.77
CA ALA A 277 6.53 -5.88 16.00
C ALA A 277 5.69 -5.49 17.22
N ALA A 278 5.26 -4.24 17.30
CA ALA A 278 4.41 -3.74 18.38
C ALA A 278 3.05 -4.48 18.43
N SER A 279 2.42 -4.71 17.28
CA SER A 279 1.15 -5.44 17.22
C SER A 279 1.28 -6.92 17.60
N ALA A 280 2.45 -7.52 17.38
CA ALA A 280 2.78 -8.88 17.79
C ALA A 280 3.20 -8.98 19.28
N GLY A 281 3.31 -7.86 19.99
CA GLY A 281 3.79 -7.83 21.38
C GLY A 281 5.31 -8.02 21.52
N ASP A 282 6.06 -7.89 20.44
CA ASP A 282 7.50 -8.03 20.41
C ASP A 282 8.16 -6.67 20.71
N ALA A 283 8.22 -6.36 22.01
CA ALA A 283 8.64 -5.04 22.49
C ALA A 283 10.11 -4.73 22.19
N ASP A 284 10.98 -5.73 22.23
CA ASP A 284 12.41 -5.57 21.98
C ASP A 284 12.69 -5.29 20.50
N ASP A 285 12.03 -6.03 19.60
CA ASP A 285 12.14 -5.79 18.15
C ASP A 285 11.50 -4.45 17.75
N ALA A 286 10.37 -4.09 18.38
CA ALA A 286 9.76 -2.77 18.18
C ALA A 286 10.69 -1.63 18.59
N LEU A 287 11.39 -1.76 19.72
CA LEU A 287 12.35 -0.76 20.17
C LEU A 287 13.56 -0.67 19.24
N ALA A 288 14.15 -1.81 18.86
CA ALA A 288 15.29 -1.83 17.94
C ALA A 288 14.96 -1.17 16.59
N LEU A 289 13.78 -1.48 16.04
CA LEU A 289 13.31 -0.90 14.78
C LEU A 289 12.99 0.60 14.89
N SER A 290 12.43 1.04 16.05
CA SER A 290 12.17 2.46 16.28
C SER A 290 13.46 3.26 16.37
N THR A 291 14.48 2.73 17.05
CA THR A 291 15.79 3.37 17.15
C THR A 291 16.46 3.46 15.77
N GLU A 292 16.44 2.37 14.97
CA GLU A 292 17.00 2.39 13.62
C GLU A 292 16.26 3.40 12.71
N ALA A 293 14.93 3.50 12.84
CA ALA A 293 14.12 4.45 12.07
C ALA A 293 14.41 5.90 12.48
N GLU A 294 14.53 6.16 13.78
CA GLU A 294 14.84 7.49 14.31
C GLU A 294 16.23 7.94 13.87
N ASP A 295 17.29 7.11 14.05
CA ASP A 295 18.64 7.38 13.57
C ASP A 295 18.68 7.71 12.06
N LEU A 296 17.87 7.02 11.26
CA LEU A 296 17.78 7.26 9.82
C LEU A 296 17.06 8.57 9.52
N ALA A 297 15.98 8.86 10.22
CA ALA A 297 15.20 10.08 10.04
C ALA A 297 15.98 11.31 10.48
N GLU A 298 16.76 11.24 11.57
CA GLU A 298 17.66 12.30 12.01
C GLU A 298 18.69 12.63 10.93
N ARG A 299 19.39 11.60 10.42
CA ARG A 299 20.38 11.81 9.33
C ARG A 299 19.74 12.43 8.07
N LEU A 300 18.52 12.01 7.70
CA LEU A 300 17.82 12.60 6.58
C LEU A 300 17.43 14.06 6.84
N ALA A 301 16.99 14.37 8.05
CA ALA A 301 16.67 15.74 8.44
C ALA A 301 17.90 16.65 8.42
N GLU A 302 19.05 16.16 8.89
CA GLU A 302 20.32 16.89 8.84
C GLU A 302 20.84 17.11 7.41
N GLN A 303 20.74 16.07 6.56
CA GLN A 303 21.24 16.13 5.18
C GLN A 303 20.40 17.02 4.28
N LEU A 304 19.07 16.95 4.42
CA LEU A 304 18.14 17.60 3.53
C LEU A 304 17.71 18.98 4.05
N GLY A 305 17.61 19.16 5.36
CA GLY A 305 17.15 20.39 6.00
C GLY A 305 15.74 20.84 5.59
N THR A 306 14.96 19.98 4.92
CA THR A 306 13.64 20.33 4.43
C THR A 306 12.58 20.17 5.52
N PRO A 307 11.48 20.95 5.47
CA PRO A 307 10.37 20.78 6.41
C PRO A 307 9.79 19.37 6.44
N GLU A 308 9.77 18.67 5.29
CA GLU A 308 9.29 17.30 5.18
C GLU A 308 10.21 16.32 5.93
N ALA A 309 11.53 16.45 5.78
CA ALA A 309 12.49 15.57 6.46
C ALA A 309 12.47 15.82 7.98
N LEU A 310 12.38 17.07 8.41
CA LEU A 310 12.21 17.42 9.83
C LEU A 310 10.90 16.87 10.40
N ARG A 311 9.83 16.92 9.62
CA ARG A 311 8.54 16.32 10.00
C ARG A 311 8.65 14.79 10.13
N ASP A 312 9.27 14.12 9.16
CA ASP A 312 9.51 12.67 9.21
C ASP A 312 10.30 12.30 10.47
N HIS A 313 11.36 13.05 10.82
CA HIS A 313 12.12 12.86 12.06
C HIS A 313 11.24 13.04 13.32
N SER A 314 10.40 14.08 13.37
CA SER A 314 9.49 14.27 14.50
C SER A 314 8.48 13.12 14.66
N ILE A 315 8.09 12.48 13.57
CA ILE A 315 7.20 11.30 13.60
C ILE A 315 7.95 10.07 14.14
N SER A 316 9.19 9.84 13.72
CA SER A 316 10.00 8.72 14.23
C SER A 316 10.29 8.87 15.73
N LEU A 317 10.56 10.09 16.21
CA LEU A 317 10.68 10.38 17.64
C LEU A 317 9.38 10.09 18.43
N ASP A 318 8.22 10.48 17.88
CA ASP A 318 6.92 10.15 18.48
C ASP A 318 6.69 8.63 18.56
N ASN A 319 7.07 7.90 17.52
CA ASN A 319 6.93 6.46 17.46
C ASN A 319 7.87 5.76 18.45
N LEU A 320 9.09 6.25 18.61
CA LEU A 320 10.04 5.77 19.61
C LEU A 320 9.51 6.03 21.04
N GLY A 321 8.98 7.23 21.29
CA GLY A 321 8.32 7.57 22.55
C GLY A 321 7.11 6.67 22.86
N ASP A 322 6.31 6.31 21.84
CA ASP A 322 5.19 5.37 22.01
C ASP A 322 5.67 3.96 22.41
N VAL A 323 6.82 3.50 21.92
CA VAL A 323 7.41 2.22 22.31
C VAL A 323 7.92 2.26 23.74
N TYR A 324 8.66 3.30 24.13
CA TYR A 324 9.11 3.47 25.51
C TYR A 324 7.93 3.55 26.48
N ARG A 325 6.88 4.28 26.12
CA ARG A 325 5.65 4.35 26.91
C ARG A 325 5.00 2.98 27.10
N ALA A 326 4.94 2.17 26.05
CA ALA A 326 4.39 0.81 26.12
C ALA A 326 5.21 -0.12 27.00
N GLN A 327 6.52 0.12 27.12
CA GLN A 327 7.44 -0.59 28.02
C GLN A 327 7.42 -0.04 29.46
N GLY A 328 6.73 1.08 29.70
CA GLY A 328 6.68 1.75 31.02
C GLY A 328 7.89 2.65 31.29
N ASP A 329 8.76 2.86 30.33
CA ASP A 329 9.89 3.79 30.44
C ASP A 329 9.44 5.23 30.12
N TRP A 330 8.80 5.81 31.11
CA TRP A 330 8.22 7.16 31.01
C TRP A 330 9.29 8.23 30.80
N THR A 331 10.50 8.03 31.33
CA THR A 331 11.61 8.99 31.20
C THR A 331 12.08 9.08 29.76
N GLN A 332 12.31 7.93 29.10
CA GLN A 332 12.70 7.91 27.69
C GLN A 332 11.55 8.34 26.77
N ALA A 333 10.31 7.99 27.12
CA ALA A 333 9.13 8.44 26.39
C ALA A 333 9.02 9.96 26.39
N GLU A 334 9.18 10.60 27.57
CA GLU A 334 9.18 12.06 27.73
C GLU A 334 10.28 12.71 26.90
N ALA A 335 11.51 12.19 26.97
CA ALA A 335 12.64 12.73 26.19
C ALA A 335 12.38 12.68 24.68
N SER A 336 11.86 11.57 24.17
CA SER A 336 11.53 11.41 22.75
C SER A 336 10.42 12.36 22.31
N TYR A 337 9.33 12.47 23.08
CA TYR A 337 8.24 13.39 22.77
C TYR A 337 8.66 14.87 22.86
N GLN A 338 9.55 15.21 23.81
CA GLN A 338 10.07 16.57 23.93
C GLN A 338 10.91 16.94 22.72
N SER A 339 11.74 16.03 22.22
CA SER A 339 12.51 16.23 21.00
C SER A 339 11.61 16.42 19.77
N SER A 340 10.56 15.61 19.64
CA SER A 340 9.52 15.78 18.61
C SER A 340 8.82 17.13 18.71
N LEU A 341 8.42 17.54 19.93
CA LEU A 341 7.77 18.82 20.19
C LEU A 341 8.64 19.99 19.73
N ASN A 342 9.94 19.98 20.06
CA ASN A 342 10.87 21.04 19.69
C ASN A 342 11.02 21.19 18.18
N ILE A 343 10.98 20.09 17.42
CA ILE A 343 11.00 20.13 15.95
C ILE A 343 9.71 20.73 15.41
N ARG A 344 8.55 20.26 15.91
CA ARG A 344 7.23 20.70 15.43
C ARG A 344 6.90 22.13 15.79
N GLU A 345 7.38 22.62 16.96
CA GLU A 345 7.26 24.03 17.34
C GLU A 345 7.98 24.92 16.30
N ARG A 346 9.24 24.59 15.98
CA ARG A 346 9.99 25.33 14.95
C ARG A 346 9.32 25.27 13.58
N LEU A 347 8.79 24.10 13.18
CA LEU A 347 8.05 23.97 11.92
C LEU A 347 6.75 24.78 11.92
N ALA A 348 6.04 24.84 13.04
CA ALA A 348 4.82 25.63 13.19
C ALA A 348 5.11 27.14 13.09
N GLU A 349 6.19 27.61 13.70
CA GLU A 349 6.65 29.00 13.62
C GLU A 349 7.11 29.38 12.20
N GLN A 350 7.84 28.49 11.52
CA GLN A 350 8.38 28.77 10.19
C GLN A 350 7.31 28.73 9.09
N LEU A 351 6.40 27.77 9.16
CA LEU A 351 5.43 27.50 8.09
C LEU A 351 4.09 28.19 8.33
N GLY A 352 3.66 28.33 9.58
CA GLY A 352 2.36 28.89 9.95
C GLY A 352 1.14 28.15 9.38
N THR A 353 1.34 26.94 8.82
CA THR A 353 0.27 26.18 8.17
C THR A 353 -0.62 25.47 9.20
N PRO A 354 -1.91 25.29 8.90
CA PRO A 354 -2.80 24.52 9.79
C PRO A 354 -2.30 23.12 10.12
N GLU A 355 -1.55 22.50 9.21
CA GLU A 355 -0.95 21.18 9.41
C GLU A 355 0.18 21.23 10.44
N ALA A 356 1.12 22.18 10.30
CA ALA A 356 2.22 22.34 11.24
C ALA A 356 1.71 22.66 12.65
N LEU A 357 0.71 23.54 12.77
CA LEU A 357 0.05 23.86 14.04
C LEU A 357 -0.65 22.64 14.67
N ARG A 358 -1.28 21.79 13.84
CA ARG A 358 -1.89 20.55 14.30
C ARG A 358 -0.84 19.56 14.80
N ASP A 359 0.24 19.38 14.05
CA ASP A 359 1.32 18.48 14.45
C ASP A 359 1.95 18.93 15.78
N HIS A 360 2.14 20.24 15.99
CA HIS A 360 2.58 20.81 17.25
C HIS A 360 1.61 20.49 18.39
N SER A 361 0.30 20.65 18.18
CA SER A 361 -0.71 20.34 19.20
C SER A 361 -0.76 18.84 19.56
N VAL A 362 -0.46 17.94 18.60
CA VAL A 362 -0.36 16.49 18.86
C VAL A 362 0.81 16.18 19.81
N SER A 363 1.98 16.81 19.62
CA SER A 363 3.13 16.62 20.52
C SER A 363 2.85 17.14 21.94
N LEU A 364 2.18 18.30 22.06
CA LEU A 364 1.75 18.82 23.37
C LEU A 364 0.83 17.84 24.10
N ASN A 365 -0.11 17.21 23.38
CA ASN A 365 -0.99 16.21 23.98
C ASN A 365 -0.20 14.98 24.47
N LYS A 366 0.77 14.49 23.69
CA LYS A 366 1.61 13.35 24.08
C LYS A 366 2.41 13.64 25.38
N ILE A 367 3.01 14.81 25.46
CA ILE A 367 3.69 15.26 26.70
C ILE A 367 2.70 15.34 27.88
N GLY A 368 1.53 15.92 27.65
CA GLY A 368 0.47 15.99 28.67
C GLY A 368 0.02 14.61 29.15
N ASP A 369 -0.01 13.61 28.27
CA ASP A 369 -0.33 12.22 28.62
C ASP A 369 0.75 11.60 29.53
N VAL A 370 2.03 11.87 29.24
CA VAL A 370 3.15 11.41 30.09
C VAL A 370 3.05 12.02 31.49
N TYR A 371 2.87 13.33 31.59
CA TYR A 371 2.75 13.98 32.90
C TYR A 371 1.55 13.48 33.71
N ARG A 372 0.42 13.21 33.06
CA ARG A 372 -0.74 12.62 33.73
C ARG A 372 -0.48 11.19 34.23
N ALA A 373 0.37 10.44 33.58
CA ALA A 373 0.71 9.09 33.99
C ALA A 373 1.75 9.03 35.12
N GLN A 374 2.57 10.08 35.24
CA GLN A 374 3.59 10.19 36.30
C GLN A 374 3.00 10.77 37.63
N GLY A 375 1.78 11.34 37.61
CA GLY A 375 1.10 11.92 38.76
C GLY A 375 1.21 13.41 38.78
#